data_06bd2c258c6cbccfba64372b83ca6aee
#
_entry.id   06bd2c258c6cbccfba64372b83ca6aee
#
_cell.length_a   1.000
_cell.length_b   1.000
_cell.length_c   1.000
_cell.angle_alpha   90.00
_cell.angle_beta   90.00
_cell.angle_gamma   90.00
#
_symmetry.space_group_name_H-M   'P 1'
#
loop_
_entity.id
_entity.type
_entity.pdbx_description
1 polymer ?
#
loop_
_entity_poly.entity_id
_entity_poly.type
_entity_poly.pdbx_seq_one_letter_code
_entity_poly.pdbx_strand_id
1 'polypeptide(L)'
;MAPRRERVSTLPRLPLWVLFFLLLLLVPQPIAGHGGKYSREKNEPEMAAKREPGEEFRMEKLNQLWEKAQRLHLSPVKLAELHSDLKIQERDELNWKKLKAEGLDEDGEKEAKVIHNLNVILARYGLDGRKDTQMVHSNALEDTQDELGDPRLEKLWHKAKTSGKFSSEELDKLWREFLHHKEKIHEYNVMLDTLSRAEEGYENLLSPSDMSHIKSDALSSKHSELKDRLRSINQGLDRLRKVSHQGYSPTTEFEEPRVIDLWDLAQSANFTEKELESFREELKHFEAKIEKHNHYQKQLEISHQKLKHVESIGDPEHISRNKEKYVLLEEKTKELGYKVKKHLQDLSSRVSRARHNEL
;
A
#
# COMPACT_ATOMS: atom_id res chain seq x y z
N MET A 1 -93.37 19.14 -36.83
CA MET A 1 -92.36 19.13 -35.72
C MET A 1 -91.90 17.71 -35.54
N ALA A 2 -90.70 17.35 -35.97
CA ALA A 2 -90.12 16.03 -35.85
C ALA A 2 -88.88 16.14 -34.92
N PRO A 3 -88.66 15.21 -33.95
CA PRO A 3 -87.56 15.30 -33.02
C PRO A 3 -86.28 14.75 -33.67
N ARG A 4 -85.21 15.46 -33.45
CA ARG A 4 -83.82 15.20 -33.90
C ARG A 4 -83.26 14.02 -33.08
N ARG A 5 -82.87 12.94 -33.75
CA ARG A 5 -82.18 11.80 -33.13
C ARG A 5 -80.71 12.13 -33.01
N GLU A 6 -80.19 12.24 -31.75
CA GLU A 6 -78.77 12.22 -31.47
C GLU A 6 -78.15 10.84 -31.67
N ARG A 7 -77.07 10.80 -32.46
CA ARG A 7 -76.26 9.57 -32.61
C ARG A 7 -75.24 9.51 -31.48
N VAL A 8 -75.41 8.57 -30.63
CA VAL A 8 -74.39 8.21 -29.64
C VAL A 8 -73.32 7.36 -30.37
N SER A 9 -72.13 7.91 -30.53
CA SER A 9 -71.01 7.19 -31.08
C SER A 9 -70.45 6.22 -30.03
N THR A 10 -70.69 4.94 -30.20
CA THR A 10 -70.06 3.88 -29.40
C THR A 10 -68.61 3.68 -29.86
N LEU A 11 -67.64 4.07 -29.03
CA LEU A 11 -66.21 3.76 -29.22
C LEU A 11 -65.99 2.25 -29.11
N PRO A 12 -65.23 1.63 -30.02
CA PRO A 12 -64.95 0.20 -29.96
C PRO A 12 -64.14 -0.12 -28.69
N ARG A 13 -64.67 -1.09 -27.90
CA ARG A 13 -63.94 -1.65 -26.75
C ARG A 13 -62.72 -2.42 -27.29
N LEU A 14 -61.55 -1.86 -27.09
CA LEU A 14 -60.26 -2.55 -27.37
C LEU A 14 -60.18 -3.78 -26.47
N PRO A 15 -59.78 -4.95 -27.01
CA PRO A 15 -59.66 -6.18 -26.23
C PRO A 15 -58.54 -6.05 -25.18
N LEU A 16 -58.74 -6.64 -24.01
CA LEU A 16 -57.87 -6.55 -22.84
C LEU A 16 -56.37 -6.83 -23.15
N TRP A 17 -56.09 -7.69 -24.11
CA TRP A 17 -54.73 -8.02 -24.51
C TRP A 17 -54.00 -6.85 -25.24
N VAL A 18 -54.75 -5.98 -25.93
CA VAL A 18 -54.18 -4.74 -26.54
C VAL A 18 -53.79 -3.73 -25.47
N LEU A 19 -54.60 -3.60 -24.42
CA LEU A 19 -54.28 -2.78 -23.26
C LEU A 19 -53.07 -3.32 -22.47
N PHE A 20 -52.92 -4.64 -22.40
CA PHE A 20 -51.75 -5.28 -21.78
C PHE A 20 -50.47 -5.03 -22.58
N PHE A 21 -50.53 -5.07 -23.92
CA PHE A 21 -49.41 -4.73 -24.80
C PHE A 21 -49.05 -3.23 -24.76
N LEU A 22 -50.04 -2.36 -24.62
CA LEU A 22 -49.81 -0.93 -24.47
C LEU A 22 -49.18 -0.60 -23.09
N LEU A 23 -49.52 -1.34 -22.05
CA LEU A 23 -48.94 -1.22 -20.73
C LEU A 23 -47.45 -1.71 -20.70
N LEU A 24 -47.13 -2.73 -21.51
CA LEU A 24 -45.77 -3.25 -21.67
C LEU A 24 -44.82 -2.25 -22.39
N LEU A 25 -45.39 -1.35 -23.20
CA LEU A 25 -44.64 -0.28 -23.87
C LEU A 25 -44.38 0.94 -22.96
N LEU A 26 -45.05 1.00 -21.81
CA LEU A 26 -44.85 2.04 -20.80
C LEU A 26 -43.84 1.67 -19.70
N VAL A 27 -43.24 0.46 -19.77
CA VAL A 27 -42.09 0.13 -18.93
C VAL A 27 -40.92 1.01 -19.37
N PRO A 28 -40.41 1.90 -18.48
CA PRO A 28 -39.24 2.68 -18.85
C PRO A 28 -38.11 1.73 -19.18
N GLN A 29 -37.72 1.71 -20.45
CA GLN A 29 -36.50 1.02 -20.88
C GLN A 29 -35.34 1.56 -20.01
N PRO A 30 -34.48 0.72 -19.42
CA PRO A 30 -33.32 1.21 -18.75
C PRO A 30 -32.55 2.06 -19.77
N ILE A 31 -32.56 3.36 -19.55
CA ILE A 31 -31.71 4.29 -20.34
C ILE A 31 -30.29 3.78 -20.10
N ALA A 32 -29.71 3.10 -21.09
CA ALA A 32 -28.31 2.82 -21.12
C ALA A 32 -27.61 4.18 -21.04
N GLY A 33 -27.27 4.59 -19.83
CA GLY A 33 -26.57 5.82 -19.55
C GLY A 33 -25.30 5.77 -20.39
N HIS A 34 -25.21 6.61 -21.42
CA HIS A 34 -23.98 6.83 -22.14
C HIS A 34 -22.95 7.24 -21.11
N GLY A 35 -22.07 6.30 -20.73
CA GLY A 35 -21.12 6.45 -19.66
C GLY A 35 -20.33 7.74 -19.87
N GLY A 36 -20.49 8.69 -18.96
CA GLY A 36 -19.70 9.90 -18.93
C GLY A 36 -18.21 9.56 -18.83
N LYS A 37 -17.34 10.57 -18.93
CA LYS A 37 -15.86 10.47 -18.84
C LYS A 37 -15.36 9.60 -17.66
N TYR A 38 -16.21 9.38 -16.66
CA TYR A 38 -15.95 8.60 -15.42
C TYR A 38 -16.80 7.33 -15.31
N SER A 39 -17.41 6.82 -16.41
CA SER A 39 -18.12 5.55 -16.33
C SER A 39 -17.16 4.41 -16.07
N ARG A 40 -17.60 3.45 -15.25
CA ARG A 40 -16.85 2.25 -14.90
C ARG A 40 -16.34 1.50 -16.12
N GLU A 41 -17.15 1.42 -17.17
CA GLU A 41 -16.81 0.76 -18.45
C GLU A 41 -15.69 1.46 -19.24
N LYS A 42 -15.58 2.79 -19.16
CA LYS A 42 -14.49 3.55 -19.80
C LYS A 42 -13.24 3.66 -18.94
N ASN A 43 -13.37 3.44 -17.62
CA ASN A 43 -12.26 3.49 -16.66
C ASN A 43 -11.84 2.10 -16.16
N GLU A 44 -12.53 1.03 -16.53
CA GLU A 44 -11.93 -0.29 -16.46
C GLU A 44 -10.81 -0.31 -17.49
N PRO A 45 -9.55 -0.44 -17.06
CA PRO A 45 -8.47 -0.51 -18.03
C PRO A 45 -8.74 -1.71 -18.94
N GLU A 46 -8.65 -1.50 -20.24
CA GLU A 46 -8.73 -2.50 -21.32
C GLU A 46 -7.78 -3.71 -21.12
N MET A 47 -7.21 -3.80 -19.98
CA MET A 47 -6.14 -4.66 -19.50
C MET A 47 -6.62 -5.89 -18.71
N ALA A 48 -7.93 -6.06 -18.52
CA ALA A 48 -8.48 -7.32 -18.01
C ALA A 48 -8.56 -8.41 -19.10
N ALA A 49 -8.39 -8.05 -20.38
CA ALA A 49 -8.40 -8.98 -21.50
C ALA A 49 -6.98 -9.48 -21.79
N LYS A 50 -6.71 -10.73 -21.44
CA LYS A 50 -5.54 -11.59 -21.69
C LYS A 50 -4.49 -11.62 -20.58
N ARG A 51 -4.91 -12.01 -19.39
CA ARG A 51 -3.98 -12.73 -18.52
C ARG A 51 -4.08 -14.22 -18.85
N GLU A 52 -2.98 -14.85 -19.12
CA GLU A 52 -2.94 -16.31 -19.10
C GLU A 52 -3.31 -16.78 -17.69
N PRO A 53 -4.12 -17.84 -17.53
CA PRO A 53 -4.47 -18.34 -16.21
C PRO A 53 -3.18 -18.83 -15.53
N GLY A 54 -2.64 -18.01 -14.59
CA GLY A 54 -1.40 -18.26 -13.85
C GLY A 54 -0.48 -17.04 -13.69
N GLU A 55 -0.65 -15.98 -14.49
CA GLU A 55 0.16 -14.78 -14.38
C GLU A 55 -0.43 -13.74 -13.42
N GLU A 56 0.24 -13.54 -12.27
CA GLU A 56 -0.14 -12.57 -11.24
C GLU A 56 0.18 -11.13 -11.67
N PHE A 57 1.30 -10.95 -12.41
CA PHE A 57 1.79 -9.66 -12.89
C PHE A 57 1.88 -9.66 -14.41
N ARG A 58 1.82 -8.45 -15.03
CA ARG A 58 1.97 -8.28 -16.47
C ARG A 58 3.40 -8.45 -16.95
N MET A 59 4.35 -8.34 -16.03
CA MET A 59 5.76 -8.44 -16.33
C MET A 59 6.29 -9.80 -15.88
N GLU A 60 6.81 -10.56 -16.81
CA GLU A 60 7.37 -11.89 -16.56
C GLU A 60 8.44 -11.87 -15.46
N LYS A 61 9.29 -10.84 -15.41
CA LYS A 61 10.28 -10.65 -14.35
C LYS A 61 9.66 -10.65 -12.95
N LEU A 62 8.52 -9.98 -12.78
CA LEU A 62 7.82 -9.93 -11.49
C LEU A 62 7.13 -11.25 -11.17
N ASN A 63 6.64 -11.99 -12.16
CA ASN A 63 6.09 -13.32 -11.99
C ASN A 63 7.18 -14.30 -11.50
N GLN A 64 8.37 -14.28 -12.10
CA GLN A 64 9.51 -15.09 -11.65
C GLN A 64 9.93 -14.77 -10.21
N LEU A 65 9.93 -13.49 -9.82
CA LEU A 65 10.20 -13.07 -8.46
C LEU A 65 9.11 -13.54 -7.48
N TRP A 66 7.86 -13.47 -7.90
CA TRP A 66 6.72 -13.95 -7.12
C TRP A 66 6.78 -15.46 -6.88
N GLU A 67 7.05 -16.26 -7.91
CA GLU A 67 7.29 -17.69 -7.77
C GLU A 67 8.46 -18.02 -6.84
N LYS A 68 9.57 -17.27 -6.95
CA LYS A 68 10.71 -17.41 -6.05
C LYS A 68 10.32 -17.15 -4.60
N ALA A 69 9.52 -16.10 -4.36
CA ALA A 69 9.03 -15.76 -3.02
C ALA A 69 8.13 -16.86 -2.42
N GLN A 70 7.25 -17.43 -3.24
CA GLN A 70 6.40 -18.55 -2.80
C GLN A 70 7.22 -19.78 -2.38
N ARG A 71 8.35 -20.05 -3.05
CA ARG A 71 9.26 -21.15 -2.69
C ARG A 71 10.04 -20.90 -1.39
N LEU A 72 10.18 -19.64 -0.96
CA LEU A 72 10.89 -19.27 0.27
C LEU A 72 10.06 -19.44 1.56
N HIS A 73 8.84 -19.98 1.46
CA HIS A 73 7.95 -20.24 2.60
C HIS A 73 7.74 -19.03 3.54
N LEU A 74 7.67 -17.82 2.96
CA LEU A 74 7.34 -16.61 3.71
C LEU A 74 5.95 -16.73 4.36
N SER A 75 5.73 -16.05 5.48
CA SER A 75 4.41 -16.01 6.11
C SER A 75 3.35 -15.43 5.15
N PRO A 76 2.08 -15.84 5.24
CA PRO A 76 1.03 -15.36 4.33
C PRO A 76 0.87 -13.83 4.35
N VAL A 77 1.11 -13.21 5.52
CA VAL A 77 1.08 -11.75 5.65
C VAL A 77 2.24 -11.11 4.88
N LYS A 78 3.48 -11.63 5.03
CA LYS A 78 4.66 -11.15 4.27
C LYS A 78 4.50 -11.36 2.76
N LEU A 79 3.90 -12.48 2.34
CA LEU A 79 3.58 -12.70 0.92
C LEU A 79 2.55 -11.68 0.40
N ALA A 80 1.51 -11.38 1.17
CA ALA A 80 0.52 -10.37 0.79
C ALA A 80 1.14 -8.95 0.73
N GLU A 81 2.07 -8.62 1.62
CA GLU A 81 2.83 -7.36 1.61
C GLU A 81 3.75 -7.28 0.39
N LEU A 82 4.53 -8.33 0.11
CA LEU A 82 5.38 -8.42 -1.08
C LEU A 82 4.55 -8.26 -2.35
N HIS A 83 3.41 -8.94 -2.44
CA HIS A 83 2.50 -8.79 -3.59
C HIS A 83 2.10 -7.33 -3.80
N SER A 84 1.76 -6.63 -2.71
CA SER A 84 1.40 -5.21 -2.77
C SER A 84 2.57 -4.34 -3.22
N ASP A 85 3.81 -4.62 -2.75
CA ASP A 85 5.03 -3.91 -3.17
C ASP A 85 5.32 -4.16 -4.66
N LEU A 86 5.23 -5.42 -5.12
CA LEU A 86 5.40 -5.76 -6.53
C LEU A 86 4.33 -5.13 -7.43
N LYS A 87 3.09 -4.96 -6.95
CA LYS A 87 2.04 -4.22 -7.69
C LYS A 87 2.33 -2.73 -7.80
N ILE A 88 2.91 -2.12 -6.78
CA ILE A 88 3.39 -0.73 -6.85
C ILE A 88 4.54 -0.63 -7.85
N GLN A 89 5.51 -1.55 -7.77
CA GLN A 89 6.65 -1.60 -8.68
C GLN A 89 6.21 -1.78 -10.14
N GLU A 90 5.24 -2.67 -10.41
CA GLU A 90 4.66 -2.88 -11.74
C GLU A 90 4.08 -1.57 -12.30
N ARG A 91 3.31 -0.85 -11.48
CA ARG A 91 2.72 0.43 -11.87
C ARG A 91 3.80 1.47 -12.20
N ASP A 92 4.80 1.58 -11.34
CA ASP A 92 5.86 2.60 -11.49
C ASP A 92 6.73 2.28 -12.71
N GLU A 93 7.02 1.00 -12.99
CA GLU A 93 7.74 0.57 -14.19
C GLU A 93 6.94 0.78 -15.49
N LEU A 94 5.63 0.52 -15.47
CA LEU A 94 4.75 0.80 -16.59
C LEU A 94 4.63 2.30 -16.88
N ASN A 95 4.59 3.13 -15.84
CA ASN A 95 4.60 4.58 -15.97
C ASN A 95 5.94 5.07 -16.55
N TRP A 96 7.06 4.55 -16.05
CA TRP A 96 8.37 4.87 -16.61
C TRP A 96 8.47 4.50 -18.10
N LYS A 97 8.03 3.30 -18.50
CA LYS A 97 8.02 2.88 -19.91
C LYS A 97 7.23 3.84 -20.81
N LYS A 98 6.10 4.39 -20.32
CA LYS A 98 5.34 5.41 -21.05
C LYS A 98 6.13 6.70 -21.19
N LEU A 99 6.70 7.21 -20.09
CA LEU A 99 7.51 8.43 -20.10
C LEU A 99 8.74 8.31 -21.00
N LYS A 100 9.40 7.13 -21.00
CA LYS A 100 10.52 6.83 -21.88
C LYS A 100 10.11 6.83 -23.36
N ALA A 101 8.93 6.29 -23.68
CA ALA A 101 8.37 6.30 -25.03
C ALA A 101 8.00 7.72 -25.52
N GLU A 102 7.66 8.62 -24.58
CA GLU A 102 7.37 10.03 -24.83
C GLU A 102 8.62 10.92 -24.83
N GLY A 103 9.81 10.35 -24.60
CA GLY A 103 11.07 11.10 -24.55
C GLY A 103 11.24 11.94 -23.27
N LEU A 104 10.48 11.68 -22.21
CA LEU A 104 10.49 12.44 -20.96
C LEU A 104 11.45 11.88 -19.89
N ASP A 105 12.30 10.93 -20.25
CA ASP A 105 13.34 10.35 -19.38
C ASP A 105 14.65 10.19 -20.16
N GLU A 106 15.10 11.27 -20.80
CA GLU A 106 16.36 11.28 -21.56
C GLU A 106 17.57 11.09 -20.63
N ASP A 107 17.48 11.62 -19.41
CA ASP A 107 18.53 11.54 -18.39
C ASP A 107 18.59 10.17 -17.68
N GLY A 108 17.58 9.29 -17.85
CA GLY A 108 17.51 7.98 -17.22
C GLY A 108 17.31 8.01 -15.70
N GLU A 109 16.97 9.16 -15.11
CA GLU A 109 16.78 9.32 -13.67
C GLU A 109 15.62 8.46 -13.16
N LYS A 110 14.50 8.47 -13.90
CA LYS A 110 13.31 7.68 -13.53
C LYS A 110 13.57 6.19 -13.68
N GLU A 111 14.33 5.77 -14.68
CA GLU A 111 14.78 4.40 -14.84
C GLU A 111 15.62 3.94 -13.65
N ALA A 112 16.61 4.72 -13.26
CA ALA A 112 17.46 4.44 -12.12
C ALA A 112 16.65 4.33 -10.81
N LYS A 113 15.65 5.19 -10.63
CA LYS A 113 14.74 5.15 -9.46
C LYS A 113 13.90 3.87 -9.42
N VAL A 114 13.32 3.46 -10.55
CA VAL A 114 12.51 2.23 -10.65
C VAL A 114 13.36 1.00 -10.34
N ILE A 115 14.58 0.92 -10.89
CA ILE A 115 15.52 -0.17 -10.62
C ILE A 115 15.94 -0.20 -9.15
N HIS A 116 16.23 0.96 -8.56
CA HIS A 116 16.57 1.07 -7.15
C HIS A 116 15.45 0.57 -6.25
N ASN A 117 14.21 1.02 -6.50
CA ASN A 117 13.03 0.59 -5.73
C ASN A 117 12.87 -0.94 -5.78
N LEU A 118 13.04 -1.55 -6.96
CA LEU A 118 13.01 -3.00 -7.08
C LEU A 118 14.09 -3.68 -6.24
N ASN A 119 15.32 -3.16 -6.27
CA ASN A 119 16.42 -3.73 -5.48
C ASN A 119 16.16 -3.62 -3.97
N VAL A 120 15.55 -2.51 -3.51
CA VAL A 120 15.12 -2.36 -2.11
C VAL A 120 14.06 -3.40 -1.74
N ILE A 121 13.08 -3.64 -2.61
CA ILE A 121 12.07 -4.68 -2.39
C ILE A 121 12.75 -6.07 -2.31
N LEU A 122 13.65 -6.39 -3.25
CA LEU A 122 14.36 -7.67 -3.26
C LEU A 122 15.18 -7.89 -1.99
N ALA A 123 15.91 -6.88 -1.54
CA ALA A 123 16.69 -6.92 -0.31
C ALA A 123 15.79 -7.09 0.93
N ARG A 124 14.66 -6.35 1.00
CA ARG A 124 13.70 -6.42 2.11
C ARG A 124 13.14 -7.82 2.35
N TYR A 125 12.88 -8.56 1.26
CA TYR A 125 12.28 -9.91 1.34
C TYR A 125 13.30 -11.04 1.10
N GLY A 126 14.62 -10.74 1.01
CA GLY A 126 15.68 -11.71 0.80
C GLY A 126 15.63 -12.41 -0.55
N LEU A 127 15.15 -11.73 -1.56
CA LEU A 127 15.03 -12.25 -2.93
C LEU A 127 16.27 -11.95 -3.80
N ASP A 128 17.21 -11.14 -3.29
CA ASP A 128 18.41 -10.69 -4.00
C ASP A 128 19.49 -11.80 -4.20
N GLY A 129 19.23 -13.01 -3.72
CA GLY A 129 20.09 -14.18 -3.88
C GLY A 129 21.24 -14.25 -2.91
N ARG A 130 21.31 -13.38 -1.93
CA ARG A 130 22.34 -13.38 -0.89
C ARG A 130 21.93 -14.30 0.25
N LYS A 131 22.87 -15.11 0.69
CA LYS A 131 22.76 -15.84 1.97
C LYS A 131 23.19 -14.88 3.08
N ASP A 132 22.35 -13.89 3.38
CA ASP A 132 22.64 -13.02 4.50
C ASP A 132 22.41 -13.78 5.81
N THR A 133 23.48 -13.91 6.56
CA THR A 133 23.47 -14.35 7.95
C THR A 133 22.57 -13.49 8.85
N GLN A 134 22.15 -12.30 8.41
CA GLN A 134 21.21 -11.43 9.11
C GLN A 134 19.74 -11.83 8.94
N MET A 135 19.40 -12.65 7.94
CA MET A 135 18.03 -13.17 7.80
C MET A 135 17.64 -14.21 8.86
N VAL A 136 18.62 -14.79 9.55
CA VAL A 136 18.36 -15.72 10.65
C VAL A 136 17.64 -15.02 11.81
N HIS A 137 17.84 -13.72 11.98
CA HIS A 137 17.14 -12.93 13.01
C HIS A 137 15.71 -12.50 12.65
N SER A 138 15.32 -12.46 11.38
CA SER A 138 13.94 -12.13 11.04
C SER A 138 12.95 -13.29 11.19
N ASN A 139 13.43 -14.53 11.22
CA ASN A 139 12.62 -15.72 11.54
C ASN A 139 12.59 -16.04 13.05
N ALA A 140 13.49 -15.43 13.86
CA ALA A 140 13.48 -15.53 15.31
C ALA A 140 12.45 -14.62 15.99
N LEU A 141 11.68 -13.86 15.21
CA LEU A 141 10.62 -12.97 15.73
C LEU A 141 9.35 -13.71 16.17
N GLU A 142 9.30 -15.02 16.09
CA GLU A 142 8.16 -15.78 16.61
C GLU A 142 8.23 -16.10 18.10
N ASP A 143 9.38 -15.88 18.80
CA ASP A 143 9.51 -16.37 20.19
C ASP A 143 10.10 -15.38 21.21
N THR A 144 10.47 -14.15 20.84
CA THR A 144 10.86 -13.11 21.79
C THR A 144 10.06 -11.84 21.56
N GLN A 145 8.90 -11.75 22.21
CA GLN A 145 7.94 -10.65 22.12
C GLN A 145 8.47 -9.27 22.56
N ASP A 146 9.73 -9.16 22.98
CA ASP A 146 10.28 -7.93 23.59
C ASP A 146 11.61 -7.41 22.99
N GLU A 147 12.16 -7.99 21.94
CA GLU A 147 13.43 -7.51 21.36
C GLU A 147 13.23 -6.46 20.25
N LEU A 148 13.52 -5.21 20.58
CA LEU A 148 13.57 -4.11 19.60
C LEU A 148 14.86 -4.10 18.76
N GLY A 149 15.90 -4.80 19.20
CA GLY A 149 17.18 -4.92 18.49
C GLY A 149 18.05 -3.65 18.48
N ASP A 150 17.57 -2.54 19.05
CA ASP A 150 18.35 -1.32 19.30
C ASP A 150 18.35 -1.04 20.81
N PRO A 151 19.51 -1.07 21.46
CA PRO A 151 19.61 -0.84 22.91
C PRO A 151 19.05 0.50 23.40
N ARG A 152 18.97 1.51 22.50
CA ARG A 152 18.38 2.81 22.82
C ARG A 152 16.86 2.71 22.91
N LEU A 153 16.24 1.98 21.97
CA LEU A 153 14.79 1.76 21.96
C LEU A 153 14.37 0.87 23.14
N GLU A 154 15.15 -0.17 23.44
CA GLU A 154 14.91 -1.06 24.59
C GLU A 154 14.93 -0.30 25.92
N LYS A 155 15.91 0.57 26.13
CA LYS A 155 15.97 1.43 27.31
C LYS A 155 14.76 2.34 27.44
N LEU A 156 14.31 2.94 26.35
CA LEU A 156 13.12 3.80 26.34
C LEU A 156 11.86 3.00 26.62
N TRP A 157 11.74 1.83 26.02
CA TRP A 157 10.61 0.93 26.25
C TRP A 157 10.54 0.44 27.69
N HIS A 158 11.66 -0.04 28.24
CA HIS A 158 11.72 -0.43 29.64
C HIS A 158 11.35 0.72 30.59
N LYS A 159 11.81 1.92 30.27
CA LYS A 159 11.47 3.13 31.06
C LYS A 159 9.98 3.44 30.99
N ALA A 160 9.34 3.32 29.80
CA ALA A 160 7.91 3.52 29.66
C ALA A 160 7.11 2.49 30.48
N LYS A 161 7.46 1.19 30.39
CA LYS A 161 6.82 0.11 31.17
C LYS A 161 6.93 0.35 32.70
N THR A 162 8.09 0.82 33.18
CA THR A 162 8.34 0.99 34.64
C THR A 162 7.84 2.32 35.19
N SER A 163 7.49 3.29 34.32
CA SER A 163 7.10 4.63 34.75
C SER A 163 5.72 4.71 35.45
N GLY A 164 4.85 3.72 35.23
CA GLY A 164 3.47 3.72 35.74
C GLY A 164 2.58 4.83 35.15
N LYS A 165 3.03 5.55 34.13
CA LYS A 165 2.33 6.68 33.51
C LYS A 165 1.37 6.29 32.38
N PHE A 166 1.45 5.06 31.93
CA PHE A 166 0.71 4.56 30.76
C PHE A 166 -0.32 3.53 31.17
N SER A 167 -1.51 3.63 30.60
CA SER A 167 -2.48 2.53 30.61
C SER A 167 -2.03 1.35 29.73
N SER A 168 -2.68 0.20 29.84
CA SER A 168 -2.37 -0.95 28.99
C SER A 168 -2.54 -0.63 27.50
N GLU A 169 -3.60 0.10 27.14
CA GLU A 169 -3.87 0.51 25.77
C GLU A 169 -2.83 1.49 25.22
N GLU A 170 -2.37 2.42 26.08
CA GLU A 170 -1.30 3.35 25.70
C GLU A 170 0.06 2.65 25.56
N LEU A 171 0.34 1.61 26.37
CA LEU A 171 1.53 0.78 26.18
C LEU A 171 1.49 0.01 24.87
N ASP A 172 0.33 -0.54 24.49
CA ASP A 172 0.17 -1.23 23.21
C ASP A 172 0.32 -0.27 22.03
N LYS A 173 -0.19 0.97 22.16
CA LYS A 173 0.01 2.04 21.18
C LYS A 173 1.49 2.39 21.06
N LEU A 174 2.15 2.64 22.18
CA LEU A 174 3.56 2.98 22.22
C LEU A 174 4.44 1.86 21.67
N TRP A 175 4.10 0.60 21.95
CA TRP A 175 4.79 -0.56 21.37
C TRP A 175 4.71 -0.59 19.84
N ARG A 176 3.53 -0.31 19.26
CA ARG A 176 3.37 -0.17 17.80
C ARG A 176 4.23 0.94 17.22
N GLU A 177 4.38 2.07 17.93
CA GLU A 177 5.27 3.17 17.50
C GLU A 177 6.75 2.75 17.55
N PHE A 178 7.18 1.98 18.54
CA PHE A 178 8.54 1.41 18.60
C PHE A 178 8.81 0.43 17.46
N LEU A 179 7.86 -0.46 17.17
CA LEU A 179 7.98 -1.41 16.06
C LEU A 179 8.05 -0.68 14.71
N HIS A 180 7.23 0.33 14.50
CA HIS A 180 7.27 1.15 13.29
C HIS A 180 8.61 1.88 13.15
N HIS A 181 9.14 2.40 14.23
CA HIS A 181 10.45 3.06 14.23
C HIS A 181 11.59 2.07 13.90
N LYS A 182 11.56 0.87 14.47
CA LYS A 182 12.47 -0.23 14.12
C LYS A 182 12.39 -0.55 12.61
N GLU A 183 11.19 -0.63 12.05
CA GLU A 183 11.00 -0.87 10.62
C GLU A 183 11.61 0.25 9.76
N LYS A 184 11.44 1.51 10.15
CA LYS A 184 12.07 2.66 9.47
C LYS A 184 13.61 2.59 9.48
N ILE A 185 14.21 2.21 10.62
CA ILE A 185 15.66 1.99 10.72
C ILE A 185 16.09 0.84 9.78
N HIS A 186 15.35 -0.25 9.76
CA HIS A 186 15.63 -1.37 8.87
C HIS A 186 15.57 -0.96 7.40
N GLU A 187 14.52 -0.25 6.98
CA GLU A 187 14.38 0.27 5.62
C GLU A 187 15.56 1.20 5.23
N TYR A 188 15.95 2.08 6.15
CA TYR A 188 17.09 2.96 5.94
C TYR A 188 18.39 2.18 5.72
N ASN A 189 18.66 1.16 6.56
CA ASN A 189 19.85 0.32 6.42
C ASN A 189 19.86 -0.45 5.10
N VAL A 190 18.70 -1.00 4.68
CA VAL A 190 18.56 -1.68 3.38
C VAL A 190 18.84 -0.71 2.23
N MET A 191 18.34 0.52 2.30
CA MET A 191 18.60 1.54 1.28
C MET A 191 20.07 1.97 1.25
N LEU A 192 20.67 2.17 2.41
CA LEU A 192 22.09 2.52 2.53
C LEU A 192 22.97 1.44 1.94
N ASP A 193 22.73 0.17 2.29
CA ASP A 193 23.48 -0.97 1.75
C ASP A 193 23.28 -1.13 0.23
N THR A 194 22.07 -0.92 -0.27
CA THR A 194 21.78 -0.94 -1.71
C THR A 194 22.52 0.19 -2.45
N LEU A 195 22.61 1.37 -1.85
CA LEU A 195 23.33 2.51 -2.42
C LEU A 195 24.84 2.28 -2.43
N SER A 196 25.41 1.83 -1.30
CA SER A 196 26.83 1.51 -1.18
C SER A 196 27.30 0.50 -2.26
N ARG A 197 26.47 -0.53 -2.50
CA ARG A 197 26.77 -1.52 -3.55
C ARG A 197 26.65 -0.95 -4.97
N ALA A 198 25.72 -0.04 -5.18
CA ALA A 198 25.63 0.66 -6.47
C ALA A 198 26.89 1.51 -6.72
N GLU A 199 27.42 2.18 -5.70
CA GLU A 199 28.66 2.96 -5.77
C GLU A 199 29.86 2.05 -6.08
N GLU A 200 30.03 0.94 -5.36
CA GLU A 200 31.10 -0.03 -5.62
C GLU A 200 31.05 -0.62 -7.04
N GLY A 201 29.85 -0.89 -7.54
CA GLY A 201 29.62 -1.37 -8.91
C GLY A 201 29.98 -0.32 -9.97
N TYR A 202 29.86 0.98 -9.66
CA TYR A 202 30.19 2.07 -10.58
C TYR A 202 31.69 2.38 -10.61
N GLU A 203 32.41 2.24 -9.52
CA GLU A 203 33.88 2.43 -9.49
C GLU A 203 34.64 1.39 -10.34
N ASN A 204 34.07 0.19 -10.47
CA ASN A 204 34.62 -0.91 -11.24
C ASN A 204 34.32 -0.84 -12.76
N LEU A 205 33.43 0.04 -13.20
CA LEU A 205 33.08 0.26 -14.60
C LEU A 205 33.83 1.50 -15.13
N LEU A 206 34.88 1.30 -15.91
CA LEU A 206 35.56 2.32 -16.71
C LEU A 206 34.54 2.88 -17.72
N SER A 207 33.90 3.97 -17.41
CA SER A 207 32.87 4.60 -18.26
C SER A 207 33.43 5.80 -19.00
N PRO A 208 33.05 6.02 -20.29
CA PRO A 208 33.36 7.24 -21.02
C PRO A 208 32.81 8.48 -20.31
N SER A 209 33.52 9.60 -20.43
CA SER A 209 33.34 10.85 -19.70
C SER A 209 31.92 11.48 -19.75
N ASP A 210 31.12 11.14 -20.76
CA ASP A 210 29.83 11.77 -20.99
C ASP A 210 28.70 11.22 -20.09
N MET A 211 28.90 10.03 -19.49
CA MET A 211 27.92 9.46 -18.53
C MET A 211 28.17 9.86 -17.06
N SER A 212 29.27 10.58 -16.78
CA SER A 212 29.65 10.91 -15.40
C SER A 212 28.71 11.91 -14.72
N HIS A 213 28.20 12.89 -15.47
CA HIS A 213 27.30 13.93 -14.92
C HIS A 213 25.92 13.36 -14.55
N ILE A 214 25.31 12.54 -15.41
CA ILE A 214 23.99 11.93 -15.19
C ILE A 214 24.02 10.98 -13.98
N LYS A 215 25.13 10.23 -13.84
CA LYS A 215 25.36 9.33 -12.69
C LYS A 215 25.53 10.10 -11.38
N SER A 216 26.19 11.24 -11.41
CA SER A 216 26.38 12.11 -10.26
C SER A 216 25.06 12.66 -9.73
N ASP A 217 24.15 13.08 -10.60
CA ASP A 217 22.86 13.66 -10.20
C ASP A 217 21.91 12.62 -9.62
N ALA A 218 21.83 11.41 -10.22
CA ALA A 218 21.06 10.31 -9.69
C ALA A 218 21.58 9.84 -8.31
N LEU A 219 22.89 9.82 -8.12
CA LEU A 219 23.53 9.47 -6.85
C LEU A 219 23.27 10.56 -5.80
N SER A 220 23.38 11.82 -6.18
CA SER A 220 23.10 12.98 -5.32
C SER A 220 21.62 12.98 -4.85
N SER A 221 20.69 12.68 -5.74
CA SER A 221 19.25 12.54 -5.39
C SER A 221 19.02 11.44 -4.35
N LYS A 222 19.69 10.30 -4.49
CA LYS A 222 19.61 9.18 -3.53
C LYS A 222 20.23 9.51 -2.19
N HIS A 223 21.33 10.20 -2.15
CA HIS A 223 21.93 10.70 -0.93
C HIS A 223 20.98 11.69 -0.21
N SER A 224 20.31 12.55 -0.97
CA SER A 224 19.30 13.46 -0.42
C SER A 224 18.12 12.68 0.19
N GLU A 225 17.62 11.64 -0.49
CA GLU A 225 16.55 10.77 0.03
C GLU A 225 16.97 10.07 1.32
N LEU A 226 18.20 9.51 1.37
CA LEU A 226 18.74 8.89 2.59
C LEU A 226 18.87 9.90 3.74
N LYS A 227 19.32 11.12 3.45
CA LYS A 227 19.42 12.19 4.44
C LYS A 227 18.07 12.58 5.02
N ASP A 228 17.04 12.64 4.18
CA ASP A 228 15.68 12.94 4.63
C ASP A 228 15.09 11.80 5.46
N ARG A 229 15.35 10.55 5.09
CA ARG A 229 14.96 9.40 5.91
C ARG A 229 15.68 9.37 7.26
N LEU A 230 16.98 9.65 7.28
CA LEU A 230 17.73 9.75 8.53
C LEU A 230 17.18 10.86 9.45
N ARG A 231 16.82 12.00 8.86
CA ARG A 231 16.17 13.08 9.61
C ARG A 231 14.83 12.64 10.20
N SER A 232 14.01 11.96 9.42
CA SER A 232 12.73 11.39 9.88
C SER A 232 12.91 10.36 11.00
N ILE A 233 13.95 9.51 10.93
CA ILE A 233 14.30 8.57 12.00
C ILE A 233 14.67 9.31 13.27
N ASN A 234 15.52 10.33 13.19
CA ASN A 234 15.93 11.11 14.37
C ASN A 234 14.73 11.84 15.00
N GLN A 235 13.85 12.43 14.20
CA GLN A 235 12.60 13.05 14.69
C GLN A 235 11.69 12.03 15.38
N GLY A 236 11.54 10.83 14.80
CA GLY A 236 10.79 9.74 15.42
C GLY A 236 11.38 9.28 16.75
N LEU A 237 12.70 9.18 16.84
CA LEU A 237 13.39 8.83 18.10
C LEU A 237 13.19 9.90 19.19
N ASP A 238 13.30 11.18 18.83
CA ASP A 238 13.08 12.29 19.77
C ASP A 238 11.63 12.31 20.26
N ARG A 239 10.67 12.03 19.37
CA ARG A 239 9.28 11.85 19.75
C ARG A 239 9.08 10.69 20.71
N LEU A 240 9.60 9.49 20.39
CA LEU A 240 9.52 8.32 21.26
C LEU A 240 10.15 8.60 22.63
N ARG A 241 11.28 9.32 22.66
CA ARG A 241 11.93 9.77 23.90
C ARG A 241 10.99 10.68 24.70
N LYS A 242 10.38 11.67 24.05
CA LYS A 242 9.45 12.60 24.69
C LYS A 242 8.24 11.86 25.28
N VAL A 243 7.58 11.01 24.48
CA VAL A 243 6.43 10.23 24.93
C VAL A 243 6.80 9.28 26.06
N SER A 244 7.90 8.52 25.95
CA SER A 244 8.36 7.60 27.02
C SER A 244 8.66 8.29 28.36
N HIS A 245 9.00 9.57 28.34
CA HIS A 245 9.26 10.36 29.54
C HIS A 245 8.04 11.07 30.14
N GLN A 246 7.19 11.62 29.25
CA GLN A 246 6.11 12.54 29.65
C GLN A 246 4.72 11.88 29.61
N GLY A 247 4.56 10.77 28.87
CA GLY A 247 3.26 10.20 28.52
C GLY A 247 2.70 10.83 27.25
N TYR A 248 1.55 10.33 26.82
CA TYR A 248 0.82 10.90 25.70
C TYR A 248 0.21 12.25 26.08
N SER A 249 0.25 13.20 25.15
CA SER A 249 -0.52 14.44 25.30
C SER A 249 -1.99 14.15 25.00
N PRO A 250 -2.95 14.76 25.74
CA PRO A 250 -4.39 14.60 25.45
C PRO A 250 -4.80 15.12 24.06
N THR A 251 -3.91 15.79 23.34
CA THR A 251 -4.13 16.34 22.00
C THR A 251 -3.70 15.39 20.86
N THR A 252 -3.29 14.15 21.14
CA THR A 252 -2.91 13.19 20.09
C THR A 252 -4.16 12.71 19.36
N GLU A 253 -4.39 13.24 18.17
CA GLU A 253 -5.61 12.98 17.37
C GLU A 253 -5.57 11.64 16.66
N PHE A 254 -4.37 11.13 16.32
CA PHE A 254 -4.16 9.91 15.55
C PHE A 254 -3.56 8.79 16.42
N GLU A 255 -3.86 7.55 16.07
CA GLU A 255 -3.37 6.35 16.76
C GLU A 255 -2.33 5.58 15.97
N GLU A 256 -2.44 5.60 14.64
CA GLU A 256 -1.56 4.85 13.75
C GLU A 256 -0.21 5.58 13.57
N PRO A 257 0.94 4.93 13.85
CA PRO A 257 2.24 5.58 13.79
C PRO A 257 2.58 6.23 12.44
N ARG A 258 2.18 5.60 11.32
CA ARG A 258 2.40 6.13 9.95
C ARG A 258 1.65 7.43 9.71
N VAL A 259 0.44 7.54 10.29
CA VAL A 259 -0.41 8.73 10.17
C VAL A 259 0.15 9.85 11.03
N ILE A 260 0.59 9.53 12.23
CA ILE A 260 1.24 10.47 13.14
C ILE A 260 2.49 11.07 12.48
N ASP A 261 3.36 10.23 11.90
CA ASP A 261 4.56 10.69 11.19
C ASP A 261 4.22 11.65 10.03
N LEU A 262 3.20 11.34 9.24
CA LEU A 262 2.76 12.20 8.14
C LEU A 262 2.18 13.53 8.65
N TRP A 263 1.46 13.50 9.77
CA TRP A 263 0.90 14.70 10.39
C TRP A 263 1.99 15.62 10.92
N ASP A 264 2.97 15.07 11.65
CA ASP A 264 4.13 15.82 12.18
C ASP A 264 4.94 16.46 11.02
N LEU A 265 5.13 15.71 9.93
CA LEU A 265 5.79 16.20 8.72
C LEU A 265 4.97 17.31 8.03
N ALA A 266 3.64 17.18 7.97
CA ALA A 266 2.77 18.18 7.36
C ALA A 266 2.74 19.48 8.17
N GLN A 267 2.70 19.40 9.51
CA GLN A 267 2.77 20.57 10.38
C GLN A 267 4.09 21.34 10.25
N SER A 268 5.19 20.65 9.88
CA SER A 268 6.50 21.26 9.65
C SER A 268 6.71 21.72 8.20
N ALA A 269 5.75 21.50 7.31
CA ALA A 269 5.81 21.87 5.90
C ALA A 269 5.00 23.15 5.63
N ASN A 270 5.19 23.77 4.45
CA ASN A 270 4.52 24.99 4.05
C ASN A 270 3.10 24.77 3.53
N PHE A 271 2.24 24.17 4.37
CA PHE A 271 0.81 24.09 4.09
C PHE A 271 0.10 25.34 4.57
N THR A 272 -0.84 25.83 3.79
CA THR A 272 -1.82 26.83 4.28
C THR A 272 -2.76 26.17 5.29
N GLU A 273 -3.37 26.96 6.17
CA GLU A 273 -4.31 26.46 7.19
C GLU A 273 -5.45 25.62 6.61
N LYS A 274 -5.98 26.02 5.45
CA LYS A 274 -7.03 25.26 4.74
C LYS A 274 -6.52 23.93 4.17
N GLU A 275 -5.31 23.91 3.64
CA GLU A 275 -4.68 22.69 3.12
C GLU A 275 -4.34 21.73 4.25
N LEU A 276 -3.90 22.25 5.40
CA LEU A 276 -3.59 21.45 6.58
C LEU A 276 -4.86 20.79 7.13
N GLU A 277 -5.98 21.51 7.20
CA GLU A 277 -7.26 20.95 7.64
C GLU A 277 -7.78 19.88 6.65
N SER A 278 -7.69 20.17 5.33
CA SER A 278 -8.04 19.16 4.31
C SER A 278 -7.15 17.92 4.40
N PHE A 279 -5.85 18.10 4.64
CA PHE A 279 -4.90 17.00 4.81
C PHE A 279 -5.20 16.18 6.06
N ARG A 280 -5.59 16.82 7.15
CA ARG A 280 -6.02 16.20 8.40
C ARG A 280 -7.21 15.27 8.20
N GLU A 281 -8.25 15.71 7.48
CA GLU A 281 -9.41 14.86 7.18
C GLU A 281 -9.01 13.67 6.28
N GLU A 282 -8.11 13.87 5.32
CA GLU A 282 -7.59 12.80 4.48
C GLU A 282 -6.78 11.77 5.30
N LEU A 283 -6.02 12.22 6.30
CA LEU A 283 -5.31 11.35 7.23
C LEU A 283 -6.25 10.49 8.08
N LYS A 284 -7.39 11.02 8.55
CA LYS A 284 -8.42 10.22 9.24
C LYS A 284 -8.95 9.09 8.34
N HIS A 285 -9.24 9.42 7.08
CA HIS A 285 -9.65 8.41 6.11
C HIS A 285 -8.55 7.38 5.81
N PHE A 286 -7.31 7.81 5.84
CA PHE A 286 -6.16 6.92 5.65
C PHE A 286 -5.99 6.00 6.84
N GLU A 287 -6.09 6.49 8.07
CA GLU A 287 -6.04 5.71 9.30
C GLU A 287 -7.09 4.60 9.31
N ALA A 288 -8.35 4.91 9.00
CA ALA A 288 -9.41 3.92 8.88
C ALA A 288 -9.13 2.82 7.83
N LYS A 289 -8.43 3.16 6.73
CA LYS A 289 -8.00 2.16 5.74
C LYS A 289 -6.91 1.24 6.27
N ILE A 290 -5.97 1.78 7.05
CA ILE A 290 -4.90 1.00 7.69
C ILE A 290 -5.52 0.04 8.72
N GLU A 291 -6.41 0.50 9.58
CA GLU A 291 -7.10 -0.33 10.55
C GLU A 291 -7.83 -1.50 9.88
N LYS A 292 -8.56 -1.21 8.81
CA LYS A 292 -9.23 -2.24 8.01
C LYS A 292 -8.23 -3.24 7.43
N HIS A 293 -7.10 -2.79 6.90
CA HIS A 293 -6.05 -3.67 6.38
C HIS A 293 -5.47 -4.56 7.49
N ASN A 294 -5.12 -3.99 8.65
CA ASN A 294 -4.59 -4.70 9.80
C ASN A 294 -5.58 -5.78 10.31
N HIS A 295 -6.88 -5.45 10.31
CA HIS A 295 -7.92 -6.42 10.64
C HIS A 295 -7.91 -7.63 9.68
N TYR A 296 -7.82 -7.40 8.37
CA TYR A 296 -7.76 -8.48 7.38
C TYR A 296 -6.46 -9.29 7.48
N GLN A 297 -5.32 -8.67 7.79
CA GLN A 297 -4.07 -9.38 8.05
C GLN A 297 -4.19 -10.36 9.23
N LYS A 298 -4.79 -9.92 10.35
CA LYS A 298 -5.07 -10.79 11.51
C LYS A 298 -6.00 -11.94 11.13
N GLN A 299 -7.06 -11.66 10.36
CA GLN A 299 -7.99 -12.70 9.91
C GLN A 299 -7.31 -13.70 8.96
N LEU A 300 -6.42 -13.24 8.09
CA LEU A 300 -5.64 -14.08 7.19
C LEU A 300 -4.74 -15.04 7.99
N GLU A 301 -4.02 -14.53 8.99
CA GLU A 301 -3.14 -15.35 9.84
C GLU A 301 -3.93 -16.42 10.59
N ILE A 302 -5.06 -16.04 11.23
CA ILE A 302 -5.95 -16.99 11.93
C ILE A 302 -6.51 -18.04 10.93
N SER A 303 -6.88 -17.61 9.72
CA SER A 303 -7.39 -18.52 8.70
C SER A 303 -6.33 -19.50 8.21
N HIS A 304 -5.08 -19.06 8.09
CA HIS A 304 -3.94 -19.92 7.75
C HIS A 304 -3.68 -20.99 8.81
N GLN A 305 -3.66 -20.59 10.08
CA GLN A 305 -3.50 -21.54 11.20
C GLN A 305 -4.64 -22.58 11.24
N LYS A 306 -5.88 -22.13 11.03
CA LYS A 306 -7.05 -23.04 10.94
C LYS A 306 -6.94 -23.99 9.76
N LEU A 307 -6.51 -23.53 8.59
CA LEU A 307 -6.32 -24.37 7.42
C LEU A 307 -5.28 -25.45 7.69
N LYS A 308 -4.11 -25.07 8.23
CA LYS A 308 -3.06 -26.05 8.63
C LYS A 308 -3.57 -27.11 9.62
N HIS A 309 -4.38 -26.66 10.60
CA HIS A 309 -4.96 -27.60 11.59
C HIS A 309 -5.94 -28.58 10.93
N VAL A 310 -6.83 -28.08 10.06
CA VAL A 310 -7.82 -28.95 9.38
C VAL A 310 -7.14 -29.88 8.37
N GLU A 311 -6.09 -29.45 7.69
CA GLU A 311 -5.25 -30.31 6.83
C GLU A 311 -4.61 -31.46 7.61
N SER A 312 -4.20 -31.22 8.86
CA SER A 312 -3.65 -32.28 9.72
C SER A 312 -4.69 -33.32 10.17
N ILE A 313 -5.98 -32.96 10.20
CA ILE A 313 -7.11 -33.87 10.53
C ILE A 313 -7.53 -34.69 9.30
N GLY A 314 -7.36 -34.13 8.08
CA GLY A 314 -7.60 -34.87 6.83
C GLY A 314 -9.04 -34.93 6.35
N ASP A 315 -9.97 -34.07 6.90
CA ASP A 315 -11.35 -34.01 6.43
C ASP A 315 -11.48 -33.13 5.15
N PRO A 316 -11.80 -33.74 3.98
CA PRO A 316 -11.75 -33.05 2.71
C PRO A 316 -12.79 -31.92 2.59
N GLU A 317 -13.97 -32.04 3.22
CA GLU A 317 -15.03 -31.03 3.16
C GLU A 317 -14.64 -29.80 3.99
N HIS A 318 -14.10 -30.01 5.18
CA HIS A 318 -13.60 -28.93 6.03
C HIS A 318 -12.37 -28.26 5.44
N ILE A 319 -11.47 -29.00 4.79
CA ILE A 319 -10.31 -28.45 4.06
C ILE A 319 -10.77 -27.52 2.94
N SER A 320 -11.73 -27.95 2.10
CA SER A 320 -12.21 -27.15 0.98
C SER A 320 -12.80 -25.82 1.45
N ARG A 321 -13.69 -25.83 2.45
CA ARG A 321 -14.31 -24.60 2.99
C ARG A 321 -13.29 -23.64 3.61
N ASN A 322 -12.31 -24.15 4.37
CA ASN A 322 -11.27 -23.30 4.97
C ASN A 322 -10.33 -22.73 3.92
N LYS A 323 -10.03 -23.51 2.87
CA LYS A 323 -9.20 -23.07 1.74
C LYS A 323 -9.87 -21.94 0.97
N GLU A 324 -11.17 -22.05 0.65
CA GLU A 324 -11.93 -20.98 -0.01
C GLU A 324 -11.93 -19.70 0.82
N LYS A 325 -12.16 -19.81 2.14
CA LYS A 325 -12.09 -18.67 3.04
C LYS A 325 -10.70 -18.03 3.10
N TYR A 326 -9.66 -18.85 3.15
CA TYR A 326 -8.26 -18.39 3.14
C TYR A 326 -7.95 -17.60 1.87
N VAL A 327 -8.28 -18.15 0.69
CA VAL A 327 -8.05 -17.49 -0.60
C VAL A 327 -8.78 -16.15 -0.68
N LEU A 328 -10.04 -16.09 -0.24
CA LEU A 328 -10.81 -14.84 -0.21
C LEU A 328 -10.17 -13.78 0.71
N LEU A 329 -9.68 -14.19 1.88
CA LEU A 329 -9.01 -13.28 2.81
C LEU A 329 -7.65 -12.82 2.28
N GLU A 330 -6.90 -13.71 1.65
CA GLU A 330 -5.62 -13.40 1.01
C GLU A 330 -5.80 -12.36 -0.10
N GLU A 331 -6.76 -12.55 -0.99
CA GLU A 331 -7.06 -11.62 -2.06
C GLU A 331 -7.47 -10.22 -1.53
N LYS A 332 -8.34 -10.18 -0.53
CA LYS A 332 -8.73 -8.91 0.13
C LYS A 332 -7.55 -8.23 0.81
N THR A 333 -6.67 -8.99 1.46
CA THR A 333 -5.50 -8.43 2.14
C THR A 333 -4.51 -7.85 1.13
N LYS A 334 -4.26 -8.54 0.01
CA LYS A 334 -3.44 -8.04 -1.10
C LYS A 334 -4.01 -6.74 -1.70
N GLU A 335 -5.33 -6.71 -1.98
CA GLU A 335 -5.99 -5.54 -2.53
C GLU A 335 -5.92 -4.33 -1.59
N LEU A 336 -6.23 -4.53 -0.30
CA LEU A 336 -6.17 -3.47 0.69
C LEU A 336 -4.74 -3.01 0.93
N GLY A 337 -3.76 -3.92 0.99
CA GLY A 337 -2.35 -3.60 1.11
C GLY A 337 -1.86 -2.69 -0.02
N TYR A 338 -2.22 -3.01 -1.26
CA TYR A 338 -1.94 -2.15 -2.41
C TYR A 338 -2.56 -0.75 -2.26
N LYS A 339 -3.86 -0.68 -1.86
CA LYS A 339 -4.56 0.61 -1.69
C LYS A 339 -3.94 1.46 -0.57
N VAL A 340 -3.53 0.84 0.55
CA VAL A 340 -2.85 1.52 1.65
C VAL A 340 -1.49 2.04 1.21
N LYS A 341 -0.66 1.21 0.57
CA LYS A 341 0.68 1.62 0.10
C LYS A 341 0.61 2.73 -0.95
N LYS A 342 -0.32 2.62 -1.92
CA LYS A 342 -0.54 3.67 -2.91
C LYS A 342 -0.95 4.99 -2.24
N HIS A 343 -1.90 4.96 -1.30
CA HIS A 343 -2.36 6.15 -0.61
C HIS A 343 -1.25 6.78 0.24
N LEU A 344 -0.45 5.96 0.95
CA LEU A 344 0.73 6.43 1.67
C LEU A 344 1.71 7.15 0.75
N GLN A 345 1.99 6.58 -0.42
CA GLN A 345 2.88 7.19 -1.42
C GLN A 345 2.34 8.53 -1.93
N ASP A 346 1.04 8.61 -2.19
CA ASP A 346 0.39 9.84 -2.64
C ASP A 346 0.45 10.94 -1.55
N LEU A 347 0.16 10.61 -0.29
CA LEU A 347 0.25 11.52 0.86
C LEU A 347 1.69 11.99 1.11
N SER A 348 2.65 11.05 1.13
CA SER A 348 4.08 11.37 1.30
C SER A 348 4.59 12.28 0.19
N SER A 349 4.16 12.06 -1.06
CA SER A 349 4.53 12.91 -2.20
C SER A 349 3.97 14.33 -2.08
N ARG A 350 2.77 14.50 -1.50
CA ARG A 350 2.18 15.82 -1.24
C ARG A 350 2.98 16.59 -0.18
N VAL A 351 3.30 15.94 0.93
CA VAL A 351 4.12 16.55 1.99
C VAL A 351 5.51 16.91 1.48
N SER A 352 6.15 16.02 0.69
CA SER A 352 7.44 16.29 0.09
C SER A 352 7.41 17.52 -0.83
N ARG A 353 6.41 17.63 -1.71
CA ARG A 353 6.24 18.80 -2.57
C ARG A 353 6.03 20.10 -1.80
N ALA A 354 5.22 20.08 -0.73
CA ALA A 354 4.99 21.25 0.11
C ALA A 354 6.28 21.73 0.80
N ARG A 355 7.21 20.81 1.11
CA ARG A 355 8.53 21.15 1.69
C ARG A 355 9.53 21.68 0.67
N HIS A 356 9.47 21.23 -0.59
CA HIS A 356 10.39 21.68 -1.65
C HIS A 356 9.97 22.99 -2.33
N ASN A 357 8.78 23.48 -2.09
CA ASN A 357 8.35 24.79 -2.59
C ASN A 357 9.00 25.99 -1.85
N GLU A 358 10.01 25.74 -1.00
CA GLU A 358 10.79 26.78 -0.29
C GLU A 358 12.01 27.31 -1.12
N LEU A 359 12.25 26.79 -2.32
CA LEU A 359 13.30 27.24 -3.23
C LEU A 359 12.72 28.00 -4.42
#